data_4e6247415667245c0946d7902bb75d8b
#
_entry.id   4e6247415667245c0946d7902bb75d8b
#
_cell.length_a   1.000
_cell.length_b   1.000
_cell.length_c   1.000
_cell.angle_alpha   90.00
_cell.angle_beta   90.00
_cell.angle_gamma   90.00
#
_symmetry.space_group_name_H-M   'P 1'
#
loop_
_entity.id
_entity.type
_entity.pdbx_description
1 polymer ?
#
loop_
_entity_poly.entity_id
_entity_poly.type
_entity_poly.pdbx_seq_one_letter_code
_entity_poly.pdbx_strand_id
1 'polypeptide(L)'
;YGPITPMLRDPTVDEVMVNGPSRIFVERKGRLFETGARFFDDRHLITIIQRIVEPLGRHVDEASPMVDARLPDGSRVNAIIPPLALDGSSVTVRKFARRKLTTDDLIAFGSMTPEIALFLEEAVRARQNIVVSGGTGSGKTTLLNVLSQFIPRGERLVTIEDSAELKLSHRNIVRLEARPANIEGR
;
A
#
# COMPACT_ATOMS: atom_id res chain seq x y z
N TYR A 1 -2.47 4.73 17.90
CA TYR A 1 -3.26 3.60 17.38
C TYR A 1 -3.22 2.38 18.34
N GLY A 2 -3.17 2.66 19.67
CA GLY A 2 -3.21 1.60 20.67
C GLY A 2 -2.10 0.55 20.52
N PRO A 3 -2.43 -0.73 20.73
CA PRO A 3 -1.47 -1.83 20.75
C PRO A 3 -0.70 -2.04 19.43
N ILE A 4 -1.24 -1.58 18.29
CA ILE A 4 -0.59 -1.73 16.98
C ILE A 4 0.40 -0.62 16.66
N THR A 5 0.48 0.44 17.47
CA THR A 5 1.39 1.58 17.24
C THR A 5 2.86 1.18 17.09
N PRO A 6 3.44 0.30 17.93
CA PRO A 6 4.82 -0.13 17.78
C PRO A 6 5.08 -0.81 16.44
N MET A 7 4.13 -1.64 15.98
CA MET A 7 4.23 -2.39 14.72
C MET A 7 4.15 -1.45 13.51
N LEU A 8 3.28 -0.44 13.56
CA LEU A 8 3.18 0.58 12.51
C LEU A 8 4.46 1.42 12.41
N ARG A 9 5.18 1.60 13.51
CA ARG A 9 6.47 2.33 13.54
C ARG A 9 7.68 1.48 13.16
N ASP A 10 7.58 0.15 13.30
CA ASP A 10 8.65 -0.79 12.98
C ASP A 10 8.90 -0.80 11.45
N PRO A 11 10.07 -0.36 10.96
CA PRO A 11 10.35 -0.31 9.52
C PRO A 11 10.44 -1.69 8.87
N THR A 12 10.54 -2.76 9.65
CA THR A 12 10.62 -4.14 9.14
C THR A 12 9.26 -4.79 8.93
N VAL A 13 8.19 -4.15 9.41
CA VAL A 13 6.81 -4.60 9.22
C VAL A 13 6.24 -4.00 7.95
N ASP A 14 5.74 -4.84 7.07
CA ASP A 14 5.11 -4.46 5.80
C ASP A 14 3.60 -4.28 5.97
N GLU A 15 2.97 -5.15 6.75
CA GLU A 15 1.53 -5.14 6.98
C GLU A 15 1.20 -5.53 8.43
N VAL A 16 0.15 -4.92 8.99
CA VAL A 16 -0.41 -5.24 10.30
C VAL A 16 -1.85 -5.68 10.10
N MET A 17 -2.18 -6.87 10.57
CA MET A 17 -3.51 -7.47 10.45
C MET A 17 -4.06 -7.79 11.84
N VAL A 18 -5.24 -7.27 12.13
CA VAL A 18 -5.97 -7.51 13.38
C VAL A 18 -7.22 -8.30 13.05
N ASN A 19 -7.34 -9.49 13.61
CA ASN A 19 -8.48 -10.39 13.44
C ASN A 19 -9.19 -10.57 14.79
N GLY A 20 -10.06 -9.66 15.13
CA GLY A 20 -10.61 -9.53 16.46
C GLY A 20 -9.60 -8.97 17.47
N PRO A 21 -10.01 -8.70 18.72
CA PRO A 21 -9.18 -7.99 19.70
C PRO A 21 -7.93 -8.74 20.16
N SER A 22 -7.92 -10.07 20.04
CA SER A 22 -6.88 -10.92 20.63
C SER A 22 -5.84 -11.43 19.63
N ARG A 23 -6.09 -11.36 18.32
CA ARG A 23 -5.24 -11.93 17.28
C ARG A 23 -4.68 -10.85 16.39
N ILE A 24 -3.41 -10.50 16.58
CA ILE A 24 -2.70 -9.50 15.80
C ILE A 24 -1.52 -10.14 15.11
N PHE A 25 -1.49 -10.05 13.80
CA PHE A 25 -0.42 -10.56 12.95
C PHE A 25 0.34 -9.41 12.31
N VAL A 26 1.60 -9.64 12.01
CA VAL A 26 2.42 -8.74 11.19
C VAL A 26 3.03 -9.53 10.04
N GLU A 27 3.13 -8.88 8.88
CA GLU A 27 3.91 -9.39 7.77
C GLU A 27 5.28 -8.72 7.75
N ARG A 28 6.33 -9.54 7.57
CA ARG A 28 7.70 -9.11 7.33
C ARG A 28 8.29 -9.93 6.20
N LYS A 29 8.68 -9.27 5.13
CA LYS A 29 9.29 -9.92 3.95
C LYS A 29 8.46 -11.11 3.43
N GLY A 30 7.14 -10.94 3.33
CA GLY A 30 6.21 -11.95 2.83
C GLY A 30 5.93 -13.11 3.80
N ARG A 31 6.34 -13.02 5.06
CA ARG A 31 6.04 -14.02 6.09
C ARG A 31 5.19 -13.43 7.20
N LEU A 32 4.20 -14.20 7.65
CA LEU A 32 3.30 -13.83 8.73
C LEU A 32 3.84 -14.27 10.08
N PHE A 33 3.72 -13.38 11.05
CA PHE A 33 4.07 -13.64 12.46
C PHE A 33 2.93 -13.20 13.35
N GLU A 34 2.48 -14.08 14.23
CA GLU A 34 1.56 -13.69 15.30
C GLU A 34 2.31 -12.92 16.37
N THR A 35 1.66 -11.89 16.91
CA THR A 35 2.25 -11.03 17.95
C THR A 35 1.62 -11.34 19.31
N GLY A 36 2.31 -11.00 20.40
CA GLY A 36 1.73 -11.06 21.73
C GLY A 36 0.83 -9.86 22.09
N ALA A 37 0.68 -8.90 21.20
CA ALA A 37 -0.15 -7.71 21.45
C ALA A 37 -1.64 -8.07 21.33
N ARG A 38 -2.48 -7.34 22.08
CA ARG A 38 -3.94 -7.50 22.04
C ARG A 38 -4.63 -6.19 22.37
N PHE A 39 -5.81 -6.01 21.86
CA PHE A 39 -6.74 -4.99 22.33
C PHE A 39 -7.43 -5.51 23.60
N PHE A 40 -7.98 -4.60 24.39
CA PHE A 40 -8.68 -4.96 25.61
C PHE A 40 -9.94 -5.76 25.30
N ASP A 41 -10.75 -5.27 24.35
CA ASP A 41 -11.97 -5.90 23.84
C ASP A 41 -12.25 -5.37 22.41
N ASP A 42 -13.36 -5.83 21.81
CA ASP A 42 -13.75 -5.42 20.46
C ASP A 42 -14.18 -3.94 20.42
N ARG A 43 -14.79 -3.42 21.50
CA ARG A 43 -15.15 -2.00 21.61
C ARG A 43 -13.91 -1.11 21.59
N HIS A 44 -12.84 -1.52 22.26
CA HIS A 44 -11.55 -0.83 22.19
C HIS A 44 -10.99 -0.85 20.78
N LEU A 45 -11.07 -1.98 20.07
CA LEU A 45 -10.63 -2.11 18.67
C LEU A 45 -11.43 -1.15 17.77
N ILE A 46 -12.76 -1.14 17.85
CA ILE A 46 -13.62 -0.22 17.09
C ILE A 46 -13.24 1.24 17.35
N THR A 47 -13.04 1.61 18.62
CA THR A 47 -12.61 2.97 18.98
C THR A 47 -11.28 3.36 18.30
N ILE A 48 -10.34 2.42 18.22
CA ILE A 48 -9.07 2.68 17.53
C ILE A 48 -9.27 2.78 16.02
N ILE A 49 -10.10 1.92 15.42
CA ILE A 49 -10.46 2.02 13.99
C ILE A 49 -11.04 3.40 13.68
N GLN A 50 -12.02 3.85 14.45
CA GLN A 50 -12.64 5.17 14.29
C GLN A 50 -11.60 6.30 14.37
N ARG A 51 -10.72 6.28 15.37
CA ARG A 51 -9.61 7.25 15.50
C ARG A 51 -8.63 7.25 14.33
N ILE A 52 -8.51 6.14 13.61
CA ILE A 52 -7.68 6.05 12.41
C ILE A 52 -8.38 6.71 11.22
N VAL A 53 -9.68 6.48 11.05
CA VAL A 53 -10.41 6.85 9.83
C VAL A 53 -11.09 8.21 9.90
N GLU A 54 -11.51 8.68 11.09
CA GLU A 54 -12.17 9.99 11.26
C GLU A 54 -11.34 11.17 10.74
N PRO A 55 -10.03 11.28 11.02
CA PRO A 55 -9.19 12.36 10.47
C PRO A 55 -9.10 12.37 8.94
N LEU A 56 -9.48 11.25 8.30
CA LEU A 56 -9.49 11.08 6.85
C LEU A 56 -10.86 11.44 6.22
N GLY A 57 -11.79 11.96 7.03
CA GLY A 57 -13.15 12.25 6.61
C GLY A 57 -13.98 10.98 6.32
N ARG A 58 -13.59 9.85 6.92
CA ARG A 58 -14.28 8.57 6.84
C ARG A 58 -14.85 8.21 8.19
N HIS A 59 -15.90 7.42 8.22
CA HIS A 59 -16.46 6.85 9.44
C HIS A 59 -16.80 5.38 9.21
N VAL A 60 -16.90 4.65 10.29
CA VAL A 60 -17.33 3.26 10.32
C VAL A 60 -18.28 3.08 11.50
N ASP A 61 -19.45 2.54 11.22
CA ASP A 61 -20.52 2.24 12.15
C ASP A 61 -21.37 1.07 11.66
N GLU A 62 -22.42 0.71 12.39
CA GLU A 62 -23.31 -0.41 12.01
C GLU A 62 -24.02 -0.19 10.65
N ALA A 63 -24.26 1.07 10.26
CA ALA A 63 -24.90 1.39 8.98
C ALA A 63 -23.88 1.34 7.81
N SER A 64 -22.61 1.62 8.10
CA SER A 64 -21.49 1.55 7.17
C SER A 64 -20.33 0.76 7.80
N PRO A 65 -20.48 -0.57 7.91
CA PRO A 65 -19.59 -1.39 8.73
C PRO A 65 -18.24 -1.72 8.07
N MET A 66 -17.96 -1.18 6.90
CA MET A 66 -16.71 -1.36 6.18
C MET A 66 -16.13 -0.02 5.73
N VAL A 67 -14.83 0.13 5.85
CA VAL A 67 -14.13 1.33 5.40
C VAL A 67 -12.79 0.97 4.77
N ASP A 68 -12.55 1.56 3.59
CA ASP A 68 -11.24 1.65 2.96
C ASP A 68 -10.76 3.09 3.04
N ALA A 69 -9.53 3.29 3.51
CA ALA A 69 -8.96 4.60 3.65
C ALA A 69 -7.45 4.58 3.40
N ARG A 70 -6.89 5.76 3.15
CA ARG A 70 -5.45 5.96 3.00
C ARG A 70 -4.95 6.94 4.04
N LEU A 71 -3.94 6.53 4.79
CA LEU A 71 -3.26 7.39 5.76
C LEU A 71 -2.42 8.47 5.05
N PRO A 72 -2.10 9.58 5.74
CA PRO A 72 -1.28 10.65 5.15
C PRO A 72 0.11 10.20 4.70
N ASP A 73 0.64 9.12 5.28
CA ASP A 73 1.91 8.51 4.86
C ASP A 73 1.79 7.62 3.62
N GLY A 74 0.57 7.46 3.08
CA GLY A 74 0.24 6.62 1.94
C GLY A 74 -0.12 5.17 2.28
N SER A 75 -0.05 4.77 3.55
CA SER A 75 -0.47 3.43 4.00
C SER A 75 -1.97 3.23 3.77
N ARG A 76 -2.37 2.03 3.38
CA ARG A 76 -3.78 1.67 3.17
C ARG A 76 -4.34 1.03 4.42
N VAL A 77 -5.54 1.44 4.78
CA VAL A 77 -6.30 0.87 5.89
C VAL A 77 -7.61 0.32 5.36
N ASN A 78 -7.87 -0.95 5.60
CA ASN A 78 -9.18 -1.56 5.45
C ASN A 78 -9.66 -1.98 6.83
N ALA A 79 -10.89 -1.65 7.19
CA ALA A 79 -11.49 -2.12 8.42
C ALA A 79 -12.93 -2.58 8.19
N ILE A 80 -13.33 -3.62 8.91
CA ILE A 80 -14.66 -4.21 8.87
C ILE A 80 -15.09 -4.46 10.32
N ILE A 81 -16.29 -4.03 10.65
CA ILE A 81 -16.88 -4.23 11.99
C ILE A 81 -18.17 -5.07 11.89
N PRO A 82 -18.73 -5.55 13.00
CA PRO A 82 -20.08 -6.13 13.00
C PRO A 82 -21.13 -5.15 12.40
N PRO A 83 -22.15 -5.65 11.67
CA PRO A 83 -22.56 -7.04 11.54
C PRO A 83 -21.81 -7.84 10.44
N LEU A 84 -20.95 -7.21 9.64
CA LEU A 84 -20.23 -7.92 8.56
C LEU A 84 -19.06 -8.76 9.09
N ALA A 85 -18.39 -8.31 10.14
CA ALA A 85 -17.30 -9.05 10.79
C ALA A 85 -17.88 -10.02 11.82
N LEU A 86 -18.00 -11.31 11.46
CA LEU A 86 -18.67 -12.33 12.27
C LEU A 86 -17.86 -12.73 13.52
N ASP A 87 -16.54 -12.72 13.42
CA ASP A 87 -15.63 -13.17 14.50
C ASP A 87 -15.03 -11.98 15.30
N GLY A 88 -15.68 -10.82 15.25
CA GLY A 88 -15.19 -9.56 15.80
C GLY A 88 -14.57 -8.65 14.74
N SER A 89 -14.38 -7.39 15.11
CA SER A 89 -13.87 -6.37 14.22
C SER A 89 -12.50 -6.74 13.66
N SER A 90 -12.24 -6.37 12.40
CA SER A 90 -10.93 -6.55 11.77
C SER A 90 -10.40 -5.23 11.24
N VAL A 91 -9.09 -5.06 11.27
CA VAL A 91 -8.40 -3.97 10.60
C VAL A 91 -7.07 -4.44 10.03
N THR A 92 -6.86 -4.10 8.76
CA THR A 92 -5.59 -4.35 8.07
C THR A 92 -4.97 -3.01 7.69
N VAL A 93 -3.71 -2.84 8.06
CA VAL A 93 -2.92 -1.67 7.68
C VAL A 93 -1.73 -2.12 6.87
N ARG A 94 -1.79 -1.94 5.55
CA ARG A 94 -0.68 -2.19 4.63
C ARG A 94 0.18 -0.94 4.55
N LYS A 95 1.38 -1.04 5.08
CA LYS A 95 2.30 0.10 5.13
C LYS A 95 2.82 0.45 3.76
N PHE A 96 2.96 1.73 3.55
CA PHE A 96 3.56 2.22 2.34
C PHE A 96 5.09 2.10 2.45
N ALA A 97 5.72 1.32 1.54
CA ALA A 97 7.17 1.12 1.54
C ALA A 97 7.91 2.47 1.57
N ARG A 98 8.72 2.70 2.60
CA ARG A 98 9.43 3.99 2.79
C ARG A 98 10.65 4.13 1.87
N ARG A 99 11.34 3.01 1.57
CA ARG A 99 12.53 3.00 0.73
C ARG A 99 12.13 2.85 -0.74
N LYS A 100 12.61 3.77 -1.57
CA LYS A 100 12.57 3.61 -3.03
C LYS A 100 13.72 2.70 -3.43
N LEU A 101 13.41 1.63 -4.14
CA LEU A 101 14.42 0.79 -4.73
C LEU A 101 14.99 1.48 -5.96
N THR A 102 16.28 1.23 -6.19
CA THR A 102 17.02 1.69 -7.36
C THR A 102 17.28 0.53 -8.33
N THR A 103 17.80 0.85 -9.50
CA THR A 103 18.29 -0.17 -10.46
C THR A 103 19.34 -1.06 -9.84
N ASP A 104 20.30 -0.46 -9.09
CA ASP A 104 21.37 -1.21 -8.43
C ASP A 104 20.84 -2.18 -7.37
N ASP A 105 19.78 -1.77 -6.64
CA ASP A 105 19.10 -2.68 -5.70
C ASP A 105 18.53 -3.90 -6.42
N LEU A 106 17.87 -3.71 -7.58
CA LEU A 106 17.30 -4.83 -8.36
C LEU A 106 18.36 -5.74 -8.94
N ILE A 107 19.49 -5.19 -9.36
CA ILE A 107 20.66 -5.97 -9.82
C ILE A 107 21.23 -6.76 -8.63
N ALA A 108 21.45 -6.12 -7.50
CA ALA A 108 21.96 -6.77 -6.27
C ALA A 108 21.05 -7.90 -5.77
N PHE A 109 19.73 -7.78 -5.96
CA PHE A 109 18.76 -8.83 -5.62
C PHE A 109 18.70 -9.96 -6.68
N GLY A 110 19.40 -9.83 -7.81
CA GLY A 110 19.33 -10.78 -8.91
C GLY A 110 18.02 -10.71 -9.71
N SER A 111 17.24 -9.64 -9.54
CA SER A 111 15.96 -9.44 -10.24
C SER A 111 16.15 -9.01 -11.68
N MET A 112 17.31 -8.45 -12.04
CA MET A 112 17.72 -8.13 -13.40
C MET A 112 19.24 -8.13 -13.51
N THR A 113 19.76 -8.25 -14.74
CA THR A 113 21.18 -8.08 -15.03
C THR A 113 21.49 -6.61 -15.38
N PRO A 114 22.78 -6.17 -15.34
CA PRO A 114 23.17 -4.84 -15.80
C PRO A 114 22.79 -4.57 -17.26
N GLU A 115 22.88 -5.59 -18.13
CA GLU A 115 22.53 -5.48 -19.55
C GLU A 115 21.04 -5.24 -19.75
N ILE A 116 20.18 -5.92 -18.96
CA ILE A 116 18.73 -5.71 -18.94
C ILE A 116 18.42 -4.29 -18.46
N ALA A 117 19.11 -3.83 -17.42
CA ALA A 117 18.92 -2.48 -16.89
C ALA A 117 19.24 -1.42 -17.96
N LEU A 118 20.36 -1.56 -18.67
CA LEU A 118 20.75 -0.67 -19.75
C LEU A 118 19.73 -0.70 -20.90
N PHE A 119 19.30 -1.88 -21.31
CA PHE A 119 18.28 -2.02 -22.37
C PHE A 119 16.97 -1.30 -21.98
N LEU A 120 16.52 -1.48 -20.74
CA LEU A 120 15.30 -0.83 -20.25
C LEU A 120 15.44 0.70 -20.15
N GLU A 121 16.62 1.19 -19.75
CA GLU A 121 16.92 2.62 -19.75
C GLU A 121 16.81 3.21 -21.16
N GLU A 122 17.42 2.58 -22.14
CA GLU A 122 17.36 3.01 -23.54
C GLU A 122 15.92 2.93 -24.09
N ALA A 123 15.18 1.87 -23.76
CA ALA A 123 13.78 1.73 -24.16
C ALA A 123 12.91 2.86 -23.58
N VAL A 124 13.08 3.22 -22.31
CA VAL A 124 12.35 4.35 -21.68
C VAL A 124 12.74 5.67 -22.34
N ARG A 125 14.03 5.92 -22.57
CA ARG A 125 14.52 7.15 -23.23
C ARG A 125 14.02 7.27 -24.67
N ALA A 126 13.93 6.14 -25.37
CA ALA A 126 13.38 6.06 -26.73
C ALA A 126 11.83 6.08 -26.76
N ARG A 127 11.18 6.29 -25.59
CA ARG A 127 9.70 6.36 -25.46
C ARG A 127 8.96 5.12 -25.97
N GLN A 128 9.57 3.94 -25.80
CA GLN A 128 8.92 2.70 -26.18
C GLN A 128 7.75 2.38 -25.25
N ASN A 129 6.73 1.74 -25.80
CA ASN A 129 5.63 1.20 -24.98
C ASN A 129 6.14 -0.02 -24.23
N ILE A 130 5.98 0.01 -22.90
CA ILE A 130 6.46 -1.05 -22.01
C ILE A 130 5.28 -1.63 -21.24
N VAL A 131 5.10 -2.94 -21.30
CA VAL A 131 4.11 -3.67 -20.52
C VAL A 131 4.82 -4.49 -19.46
N VAL A 132 4.42 -4.28 -18.19
CA VAL A 132 4.91 -5.06 -17.04
C VAL A 132 3.79 -5.94 -16.53
N SER A 133 3.95 -7.27 -16.63
CA SER A 133 2.96 -8.26 -16.21
C SER A 133 3.54 -9.18 -15.13
N GLY A 134 2.63 -9.79 -14.36
CA GLY A 134 2.99 -10.73 -13.29
C GLY A 134 1.89 -10.83 -12.24
N GLY A 135 1.99 -11.80 -11.35
CA GLY A 135 1.05 -12.01 -10.24
C GLY A 135 1.14 -10.93 -9.16
N THR A 136 0.26 -11.00 -8.17
CA THR A 136 0.32 -10.15 -6.98
C THR A 136 1.64 -10.40 -6.24
N GLY A 137 2.29 -9.32 -5.74
CA GLY A 137 3.56 -9.44 -5.03
C GLY A 137 4.80 -9.71 -5.89
N SER A 138 4.67 -9.85 -7.22
CA SER A 138 5.81 -10.13 -8.12
C SER A 138 6.75 -8.93 -8.36
N GLY A 139 6.45 -7.75 -7.82
CA GLY A 139 7.30 -6.57 -7.95
C GLY A 139 6.99 -5.66 -9.15
N LYS A 140 5.83 -5.80 -9.80
CA LYS A 140 5.42 -4.94 -10.94
C LYS A 140 5.53 -3.46 -10.64
N THR A 141 4.90 -3.00 -9.55
CA THR A 141 4.92 -1.60 -9.10
C THR A 141 6.33 -1.15 -8.74
N THR A 142 7.14 -2.05 -8.18
CA THR A 142 8.56 -1.81 -7.89
C THR A 142 9.34 -1.55 -9.18
N LEU A 143 9.19 -2.42 -10.18
CA LEU A 143 9.85 -2.26 -11.47
C LEU A 143 9.42 -0.96 -12.16
N LEU A 144 8.12 -0.64 -12.19
CA LEU A 144 7.62 0.62 -12.75
C LEU A 144 8.22 1.85 -12.04
N ASN A 145 8.35 1.81 -10.71
CA ASN A 145 9.01 2.87 -9.96
C ASN A 145 10.49 3.03 -10.35
N VAL A 146 11.20 1.92 -10.58
CA VAL A 146 12.60 1.94 -11.03
C VAL A 146 12.68 2.48 -12.46
N LEU A 147 11.88 1.98 -13.40
CA LEU A 147 11.87 2.46 -14.80
C LEU A 147 11.56 3.95 -14.90
N SER A 148 10.71 4.46 -14.03
CA SER A 148 10.39 5.90 -14.01
C SER A 148 11.59 6.81 -13.72
N GLN A 149 12.65 6.28 -13.11
CA GLN A 149 13.88 7.03 -12.83
C GLN A 149 14.67 7.33 -14.10
N PHE A 150 14.48 6.56 -15.16
CA PHE A 150 15.11 6.76 -16.48
C PHE A 150 14.44 7.83 -17.31
N ILE A 151 13.23 8.26 -16.94
CA ILE A 151 12.49 9.28 -17.69
C ILE A 151 13.20 10.64 -17.58
N PRO A 152 13.49 11.31 -18.70
CA PRO A 152 14.15 12.61 -18.69
C PRO A 152 13.40 13.65 -17.86
N ARG A 153 14.14 14.48 -17.10
CA ARG A 153 13.55 15.46 -16.15
C ARG A 153 12.65 16.52 -16.80
N GLY A 154 12.78 16.76 -18.09
CA GLY A 154 11.98 17.71 -18.85
C GLY A 154 10.59 17.18 -19.26
N GLU A 155 10.34 15.89 -19.08
CA GLU A 155 9.08 15.28 -19.48
C GLU A 155 7.96 15.57 -18.48
N ARG A 156 6.72 15.52 -18.96
CA ARG A 156 5.52 15.52 -18.12
C ARG A 156 5.00 14.10 -17.96
N LEU A 157 4.81 13.68 -16.72
CA LEU A 157 4.28 12.36 -16.38
C LEU A 157 2.82 12.46 -15.96
N VAL A 158 2.04 11.49 -16.39
CA VAL A 158 0.67 11.30 -15.89
C VAL A 158 0.56 9.84 -15.44
N THR A 159 0.19 9.62 -14.19
CA THR A 159 -0.15 8.28 -13.70
C THR A 159 -1.67 8.15 -13.58
N ILE A 160 -2.18 6.99 -13.96
CA ILE A 160 -3.59 6.61 -13.79
C ILE A 160 -3.57 5.24 -13.11
N GLU A 161 -4.03 5.17 -11.88
CA GLU A 161 -3.91 4.00 -11.01
C GLU A 161 -5.27 3.68 -10.38
N ASP A 162 -5.60 2.42 -10.20
CA ASP A 162 -6.76 2.03 -9.40
C ASP A 162 -6.57 2.45 -7.94
N SER A 163 -5.34 2.41 -7.49
CA SER A 163 -4.91 2.92 -6.19
C SER A 163 -3.49 3.46 -6.34
N ALA A 164 -3.27 4.72 -5.96
CA ALA A 164 -1.98 5.39 -6.15
C ALA A 164 -0.87 4.72 -5.32
N GLU A 165 -0.10 3.84 -5.95
CA GLU A 165 1.05 3.12 -5.36
C GLU A 165 2.39 3.63 -5.88
N LEU A 166 2.41 4.28 -7.04
CA LEU A 166 3.63 4.76 -7.66
C LEU A 166 4.23 5.94 -6.92
N LYS A 167 5.54 5.88 -6.67
CA LYS A 167 6.33 6.91 -5.98
C LYS A 167 7.33 7.55 -6.92
N LEU A 168 6.85 8.19 -7.96
CA LEU A 168 7.71 8.79 -8.96
C LEU A 168 8.40 10.05 -8.40
N SER A 169 9.73 10.13 -8.57
CA SER A 169 10.53 11.30 -8.19
C SER A 169 10.67 12.27 -9.37
N HIS A 170 9.55 12.75 -9.89
CA HIS A 170 9.54 13.65 -11.03
C HIS A 170 8.87 14.98 -10.67
N ARG A 171 9.39 16.12 -11.19
CA ARG A 171 8.87 17.45 -10.84
C ARG A 171 7.53 17.75 -11.50
N ASN A 172 7.38 17.35 -12.76
CA ASN A 172 6.18 17.60 -13.56
C ASN A 172 5.36 16.33 -13.64
N ILE A 173 4.57 16.06 -12.58
CA ILE A 173 3.74 14.85 -12.47
C ILE A 173 2.30 15.20 -12.14
N VAL A 174 1.38 14.55 -12.84
CA VAL A 174 -0.06 14.53 -12.52
C VAL A 174 -0.42 13.12 -12.11
N ARG A 175 -1.02 12.97 -10.93
CA ARG A 175 -1.43 11.68 -10.39
C ARG A 175 -2.94 11.61 -10.41
N LEU A 176 -3.48 10.60 -11.08
CA LEU A 176 -4.89 10.32 -11.16
C LEU A 176 -5.16 8.94 -10.54
N GLU A 177 -6.22 8.86 -9.76
CA GLU A 177 -6.71 7.63 -9.18
C GLU A 177 -8.10 7.35 -9.73
N ALA A 178 -8.35 6.09 -10.12
CA ALA A 178 -9.64 5.67 -10.62
C ALA A 178 -10.70 5.83 -9.52
N ARG A 179 -11.81 6.43 -9.85
CA ARG A 179 -12.95 6.49 -8.94
C ARG A 179 -13.70 5.16 -9.03
N PRO A 180 -13.94 4.47 -7.91
CA PRO A 180 -14.84 3.34 -7.90
C PRO A 180 -16.20 3.74 -8.51
N ALA A 181 -16.82 2.84 -9.27
CA ALA A 181 -18.17 3.08 -9.78
C ALA A 181 -19.08 3.49 -8.61
N ASN A 182 -19.76 4.62 -8.75
CA ASN A 182 -20.76 5.02 -7.77
C ASN A 182 -22.00 4.11 -7.90
N ILE A 183 -22.93 4.21 -6.94
CA ILE A 183 -24.18 3.43 -6.90
C ILE A 183 -25.00 3.61 -8.20
N GLU A 184 -24.77 4.66 -8.97
CA GLU A 184 -25.44 4.97 -10.23
C GLU A 184 -24.71 4.39 -11.46
N GLY A 185 -23.59 3.65 -11.28
CA GLY A 185 -22.85 3.00 -12.36
C GLY A 185 -22.14 3.97 -13.33
N ARG A 186 -21.87 5.20 -12.89
CA ARG A 186 -21.16 6.23 -13.66
C ARG A 186 -19.81 6.55 -13.08
#